data_f74994ca4607e4967e30598bb4875ce9
#
_entry.id   f74994ca4607e4967e30598bb4875ce9
#
_cell.length_a   1.000
_cell.length_b   1.000
_cell.length_c   1.000
_cell.angle_alpha   90.00
_cell.angle_beta   90.00
_cell.angle_gamma   90.00
#
_symmetry.space_group_name_H-M   'P 1'
#
loop_
_entity.id
_entity.type
_entity.pdbx_description
1 polymer ?
#
loop_
_entity_poly.entity_id
_entity_poly.type
_entity_poly.pdbx_seq_one_letter_code
_entity_poly.pdbx_strand_id
1 'polypeptide(L)'
;IQTLTDSEIEEIYVQEGQYVKEGQDLIKFNQTEVLANINRVENEMEALEIAISRLKALLSDDPEKNFSYNPDIDEYLIKMHTDLLKSQMTEKAAKIEVLNGQITKAEKEKETIQADLTRIEKLLPSVQERIEKKRILVDKKLLARLTFLEQEEELTNLQEQRNVQAKKM
;
A
#
# COMPACT_ATOMS: atom_id res chain seq x y z
N ILE A 1 43.46 -6.00 40.56
CA ILE A 1 42.91 -5.70 39.23
C ILE A 1 41.85 -6.74 38.98
N GLN A 2 40.63 -6.31 38.70
CA GLN A 2 39.51 -7.22 38.43
C GLN A 2 39.03 -6.95 37.01
N THR A 3 38.84 -7.99 36.23
CA THR A 3 38.27 -7.87 34.88
C THR A 3 36.75 -7.69 34.99
N LEU A 4 36.17 -6.90 34.11
CA LEU A 4 34.73 -6.64 34.00
C LEU A 4 33.96 -7.81 33.36
N THR A 5 34.67 -8.67 32.64
CA THR A 5 34.12 -9.84 31.94
C THR A 5 35.03 -11.07 32.15
N ASP A 6 34.42 -12.26 32.17
CA ASP A 6 35.16 -13.51 32.14
C ASP A 6 35.82 -13.65 30.76
N SER A 7 37.14 -13.68 30.73
CA SER A 7 37.92 -13.81 29.49
C SER A 7 39.09 -14.78 29.72
N GLU A 8 39.38 -15.60 28.72
CA GLU A 8 40.56 -16.48 28.77
C GLU A 8 41.85 -15.64 28.67
N ILE A 9 42.82 -15.97 29.50
CA ILE A 9 44.15 -15.37 29.43
C ILE A 9 44.90 -16.02 28.28
N GLU A 10 45.33 -15.25 27.31
CA GLU A 10 46.15 -15.67 26.19
C GLU A 10 47.66 -15.68 26.59
N GLU A 11 48.11 -14.65 27.27
CA GLU A 11 49.50 -14.48 27.62
C GLU A 11 49.67 -13.63 28.89
N ILE A 12 50.68 -13.96 29.72
CA ILE A 12 51.06 -13.20 30.92
C ILE A 12 52.45 -12.67 30.70
N TYR A 13 52.66 -11.36 30.71
CA TYR A 13 53.93 -10.70 30.41
C TYR A 13 54.80 -10.40 31.61
N VAL A 14 54.33 -10.67 32.83
CA VAL A 14 55.01 -10.35 34.08
C VAL A 14 55.07 -11.55 35.02
N GLN A 15 56.03 -11.53 35.91
CA GLN A 15 56.20 -12.54 36.96
C GLN A 15 55.88 -11.97 38.36
N GLU A 16 55.56 -12.84 39.29
CA GLU A 16 55.31 -12.46 40.68
C GLU A 16 56.54 -11.76 41.29
N GLY A 17 56.35 -10.58 41.88
CA GLY A 17 57.43 -9.78 42.46
C GLY A 17 58.16 -8.86 41.47
N GLN A 18 57.82 -8.88 40.17
CA GLN A 18 58.38 -8.00 39.16
C GLN A 18 57.92 -6.54 39.31
N TYR A 19 58.88 -5.59 39.21
CA TYR A 19 58.55 -4.16 39.17
C TYR A 19 57.92 -3.83 37.82
N VAL A 20 56.75 -3.17 37.84
CA VAL A 20 56.03 -2.76 36.62
C VAL A 20 55.91 -1.26 36.57
N LYS A 21 55.89 -0.69 35.35
CA LYS A 21 55.72 0.75 35.12
C LYS A 21 54.25 1.05 34.84
N GLU A 22 53.84 2.28 35.10
CA GLU A 22 52.49 2.76 34.70
C GLU A 22 52.30 2.66 33.17
N GLY A 23 51.19 2.06 32.75
CA GLY A 23 50.88 1.80 31.36
C GLY A 23 51.51 0.56 30.73
N GLN A 24 52.26 -0.23 31.53
CA GLN A 24 52.84 -1.51 31.06
C GLN A 24 51.79 -2.61 30.95
N ASP A 25 51.75 -3.31 29.80
CA ASP A 25 50.90 -4.47 29.60
C ASP A 25 51.32 -5.61 30.55
N LEU A 26 50.37 -6.11 31.31
CA LEU A 26 50.59 -7.19 32.30
C LEU A 26 50.07 -8.53 31.80
N ILE A 27 48.90 -8.52 31.19
CA ILE A 27 48.17 -9.73 30.76
C ILE A 27 47.52 -9.40 29.42
N LYS A 28 47.55 -10.36 28.51
CA LYS A 28 46.79 -10.32 27.26
C LYS A 28 45.65 -11.31 27.35
N PHE A 29 44.44 -10.83 27.10
CA PHE A 29 43.25 -11.67 27.04
C PHE A 29 43.00 -12.12 25.61
N ASN A 30 42.39 -13.30 25.46
CA ASN A 30 41.93 -13.81 24.18
C ASN A 30 40.79 -12.89 23.66
N GLN A 31 41.05 -12.28 22.52
CA GLN A 31 40.13 -11.32 21.89
C GLN A 31 39.28 -11.93 20.76
N THR A 32 39.47 -13.21 20.46
CA THR A 32 38.87 -13.87 19.30
C THR A 32 37.34 -13.75 19.31
N GLU A 33 36.71 -14.02 20.45
CA GLU A 33 35.24 -13.92 20.58
C GLU A 33 34.76 -12.48 20.49
N VAL A 34 35.45 -11.54 21.11
CA VAL A 34 35.10 -10.12 21.09
C VAL A 34 35.22 -9.55 19.68
N LEU A 35 36.30 -9.85 18.96
CA LEU A 35 36.51 -9.44 17.59
C LEU A 35 35.46 -10.05 16.64
N ALA A 36 35.13 -11.33 16.82
CA ALA A 36 34.07 -11.99 16.05
C ALA A 36 32.70 -11.33 16.29
N ASN A 37 32.40 -10.96 17.55
CA ASN A 37 31.16 -10.24 17.87
C ASN A 37 31.14 -8.82 17.29
N ILE A 38 32.24 -8.10 17.33
CA ILE A 38 32.36 -6.76 16.71
C ILE A 38 32.09 -6.88 15.21
N ASN A 39 32.79 -7.75 14.50
CA ASN A 39 32.61 -7.94 13.06
C ASN A 39 31.16 -8.34 12.71
N ARG A 40 30.52 -9.17 13.54
CA ARG A 40 29.11 -9.55 13.35
C ARG A 40 28.19 -8.34 13.45
N VAL A 41 28.39 -7.51 14.48
CA VAL A 41 27.58 -6.30 14.69
C VAL A 41 27.81 -5.27 13.59
N GLU A 42 29.05 -5.09 13.15
CA GLU A 42 29.41 -4.20 12.04
C GLU A 42 28.71 -4.63 10.73
N ASN A 43 28.78 -5.91 10.39
CA ASN A 43 28.07 -6.47 9.21
C ASN A 43 26.54 -6.29 9.32
N GLU A 44 25.96 -6.45 10.50
CA GLU A 44 24.54 -6.23 10.73
C GLU A 44 24.16 -4.75 10.59
N MET A 45 24.99 -3.85 11.06
CA MET A 45 24.81 -2.39 10.87
C MET A 45 24.82 -2.02 9.39
N GLU A 46 25.82 -2.49 8.62
CA GLU A 46 25.88 -2.23 7.17
C GLU A 46 24.65 -2.75 6.43
N ALA A 47 24.18 -3.96 6.77
CA ALA A 47 22.96 -4.53 6.17
C ALA A 47 21.72 -3.70 6.50
N LEU A 48 21.61 -3.16 7.71
CA LEU A 48 20.52 -2.28 8.10
C LEU A 48 20.61 -0.90 7.44
N GLU A 49 21.79 -0.33 7.34
CA GLU A 49 21.97 0.98 6.68
C GLU A 49 21.57 0.97 5.21
N ILE A 50 22.01 -0.05 4.45
CA ILE A 50 21.61 -0.17 3.04
C ILE A 50 20.11 -0.47 2.90
N ALA A 51 19.52 -1.24 3.83
CA ALA A 51 18.08 -1.51 3.84
C ALA A 51 17.27 -0.22 4.10
N ILE A 52 17.71 0.60 5.05
CA ILE A 52 17.10 1.91 5.35
C ILE A 52 17.20 2.84 4.14
N SER A 53 18.37 2.92 3.52
CA SER A 53 18.58 3.74 2.30
C SER A 53 17.64 3.31 1.18
N ARG A 54 17.54 2.01 0.92
CA ARG A 54 16.63 1.45 -0.09
C ARG A 54 15.16 1.81 0.20
N LEU A 55 14.73 1.67 1.45
CA LEU A 55 13.34 1.99 1.84
C LEU A 55 13.05 3.49 1.73
N LYS A 56 14.01 4.35 2.11
CA LYS A 56 13.89 5.79 1.91
C LYS A 56 13.82 6.15 0.43
N ALA A 57 14.66 5.53 -0.39
CA ALA A 57 14.64 5.72 -1.83
C ALA A 57 13.28 5.31 -2.44
N LEU A 58 12.72 4.17 -2.03
CA LEU A 58 11.42 3.68 -2.50
C LEU A 58 10.25 4.64 -2.21
N LEU A 59 10.37 5.47 -1.16
CA LEU A 59 9.39 6.49 -0.80
C LEU A 59 9.58 7.82 -1.55
N SER A 60 10.69 7.99 -2.25
CA SER A 60 10.98 9.20 -3.02
C SER A 60 10.36 9.18 -4.41
N ASP A 61 10.36 10.33 -5.08
CA ASP A 61 9.85 10.48 -6.46
C ASP A 61 10.76 9.79 -7.49
N ASP A 62 12.05 9.69 -7.22
CA ASP A 62 13.03 9.02 -8.09
C ASP A 62 13.87 8.03 -7.28
N PRO A 63 13.34 6.80 -7.07
CA PRO A 63 14.00 5.80 -6.22
C PRO A 63 15.41 5.41 -6.67
N GLU A 64 15.66 5.31 -7.98
CA GLU A 64 16.96 4.89 -8.48
C GLU A 64 18.05 5.93 -8.22
N LYS A 65 17.74 7.23 -8.34
CA LYS A 65 18.70 8.31 -8.04
C LYS A 65 18.90 8.54 -6.54
N ASN A 66 17.86 8.29 -5.77
CA ASN A 66 17.89 8.54 -4.32
C ASN A 66 18.39 7.33 -3.50
N PHE A 67 18.65 6.21 -4.15
CA PHE A 67 19.29 5.06 -3.51
C PHE A 67 20.79 5.31 -3.42
N SER A 68 21.25 5.67 -2.23
CA SER A 68 22.65 5.91 -1.92
C SER A 68 23.15 4.91 -0.89
N TYR A 69 24.38 4.47 -1.00
CA TYR A 69 25.01 3.52 -0.08
C TYR A 69 26.51 3.85 0.07
N ASN A 70 27.10 3.37 1.15
CA ASN A 70 28.54 3.45 1.34
C ASN A 70 29.23 2.51 0.33
N PRO A 71 30.19 2.98 -0.47
CA PRO A 71 30.90 2.14 -1.44
C PRO A 71 31.75 1.02 -0.82
N ASP A 72 32.05 1.10 0.49
CA ASP A 72 32.81 0.09 1.22
C ASP A 72 31.97 -1.15 1.60
N ILE A 73 30.64 -1.10 1.43
CA ILE A 73 29.74 -2.22 1.66
C ILE A 73 29.97 -3.31 0.61
N ASP A 74 29.78 -4.57 1.00
CA ASP A 74 29.90 -5.74 0.12
C ASP A 74 29.08 -5.57 -1.17
N GLU A 75 29.75 -5.75 -2.31
CA GLU A 75 29.15 -5.61 -3.65
C GLU A 75 27.94 -6.53 -3.85
N TYR A 76 27.96 -7.74 -3.27
CA TYR A 76 26.83 -8.66 -3.31
C TYR A 76 25.61 -8.08 -2.59
N LEU A 77 25.81 -7.47 -1.43
CA LEU A 77 24.74 -6.83 -0.66
C LEU A 77 24.15 -5.63 -1.41
N ILE A 78 25.00 -4.81 -2.01
CA ILE A 78 24.58 -3.67 -2.85
C ILE A 78 23.73 -4.16 -4.02
N LYS A 79 24.18 -5.19 -4.74
CA LYS A 79 23.47 -5.77 -5.86
C LYS A 79 22.10 -6.34 -5.43
N MET A 80 22.07 -7.10 -4.35
CA MET A 80 20.84 -7.67 -3.81
C MET A 80 19.81 -6.58 -3.49
N HIS A 81 20.23 -5.50 -2.82
CA HIS A 81 19.31 -4.40 -2.49
C HIS A 81 18.89 -3.58 -3.71
N THR A 82 19.75 -3.44 -4.73
CA THR A 82 19.42 -2.82 -6.00
C THR A 82 18.36 -3.61 -6.76
N ASP A 83 18.52 -4.94 -6.86
CA ASP A 83 17.58 -5.82 -7.54
C ASP A 83 16.23 -5.85 -6.79
N LEU A 84 16.27 -5.85 -5.46
CA LEU A 84 15.08 -5.77 -4.63
C LEU A 84 14.34 -4.43 -4.81
N LEU A 85 15.07 -3.30 -4.90
CA LEU A 85 14.48 -1.99 -5.18
C LEU A 85 13.73 -2.00 -6.52
N LYS A 86 14.37 -2.49 -7.59
CA LYS A 86 13.75 -2.60 -8.93
C LYS A 86 12.51 -3.48 -8.92
N SER A 87 12.56 -4.62 -8.23
CA SER A 87 11.42 -5.51 -8.08
C SER A 87 10.24 -4.81 -7.37
N GLN A 88 10.51 -4.11 -6.27
CA GLN A 88 9.50 -3.36 -5.53
C GLN A 88 8.92 -2.18 -6.33
N MET A 89 9.74 -1.50 -7.14
CA MET A 89 9.25 -0.46 -8.06
C MET A 89 8.30 -1.03 -9.10
N THR A 90 8.66 -2.17 -9.70
CA THR A 90 7.82 -2.86 -10.69
C THR A 90 6.50 -3.32 -10.08
N GLU A 91 6.53 -3.89 -8.87
CA GLU A 91 5.32 -4.28 -8.15
C GLU A 91 4.43 -3.09 -7.84
N LYS A 92 5.02 -1.98 -7.37
CA LYS A 92 4.29 -0.73 -7.11
C LYS A 92 3.63 -0.18 -8.37
N ALA A 93 4.37 -0.16 -9.49
CA ALA A 93 3.83 0.29 -10.77
C ALA A 93 2.66 -0.58 -11.25
N ALA A 94 2.79 -1.91 -11.18
CA ALA A 94 1.72 -2.83 -11.53
C ALA A 94 0.47 -2.65 -10.64
N LYS A 95 0.65 -2.46 -9.33
CA LYS A 95 -0.48 -2.15 -8.42
C LYS A 95 -1.19 -0.85 -8.78
N ILE A 96 -0.43 0.19 -9.11
CA ILE A 96 -1.00 1.49 -9.54
C ILE A 96 -1.79 1.31 -10.83
N GLU A 97 -1.28 0.56 -11.81
CA GLU A 97 -1.97 0.28 -13.08
C GLU A 97 -3.30 -0.44 -12.84
N VAL A 98 -3.31 -1.49 -12.00
CA VAL A 98 -4.54 -2.20 -11.63
C VAL A 98 -5.55 -1.27 -10.97
N LEU A 99 -5.12 -0.44 -10.02
CA LEU A 99 -6.00 0.51 -9.32
C LEU A 99 -6.56 1.56 -10.28
N ASN A 100 -5.74 2.09 -11.18
CA ASN A 100 -6.20 3.03 -12.21
C ASN A 100 -7.21 2.38 -13.15
N GLY A 101 -7.02 1.11 -13.51
CA GLY A 101 -8.00 0.34 -14.27
C GLY A 101 -9.33 0.19 -13.54
N GLN A 102 -9.30 -0.07 -12.22
CA GLN A 102 -10.51 -0.14 -11.39
C GLN A 102 -11.23 1.21 -11.29
N ILE A 103 -10.48 2.30 -11.11
CA ILE A 103 -11.02 3.66 -11.09
C ILE A 103 -11.72 3.96 -12.42
N THR A 104 -11.04 3.73 -13.55
CA THR A 104 -11.62 3.97 -14.88
C THR A 104 -12.90 3.14 -15.11
N LYS A 105 -12.92 1.89 -14.64
CA LYS A 105 -14.12 1.04 -14.71
C LYS A 105 -15.25 1.61 -13.88
N ALA A 106 -15.00 2.02 -12.64
CA ALA A 106 -16.00 2.61 -11.77
C ALA A 106 -16.55 3.94 -12.31
N GLU A 107 -15.69 4.76 -12.92
CA GLU A 107 -16.11 6.01 -13.58
C GLU A 107 -17.06 5.75 -14.75
N LYS A 108 -16.77 4.76 -15.59
CA LYS A 108 -17.65 4.36 -16.71
C LYS A 108 -18.97 3.78 -16.23
N GLU A 109 -18.96 2.98 -15.16
CA GLU A 109 -20.18 2.46 -14.52
C GLU A 109 -21.04 3.62 -13.99
N LYS A 110 -20.42 4.58 -13.32
CA LYS A 110 -21.09 5.79 -12.84
C LYS A 110 -21.71 6.59 -13.98
N GLU A 111 -20.97 6.81 -15.07
CA GLU A 111 -21.47 7.52 -16.27
C GLU A 111 -22.70 6.81 -16.86
N THR A 112 -22.66 5.48 -16.95
CA THR A 112 -23.77 4.67 -17.44
C THR A 112 -25.01 4.83 -16.55
N ILE A 113 -24.85 4.73 -15.23
CA ILE A 113 -25.93 4.92 -14.26
C ILE A 113 -26.51 6.33 -14.36
N GLN A 114 -25.65 7.33 -14.50
CA GLN A 114 -26.07 8.74 -14.68
C GLN A 114 -26.90 8.94 -15.96
N ALA A 115 -26.46 8.33 -17.07
CA ALA A 115 -27.18 8.37 -18.33
C ALA A 115 -28.57 7.70 -18.22
N ASP A 116 -28.64 6.54 -17.58
CA ASP A 116 -29.89 5.84 -17.32
C ASP A 116 -30.85 6.66 -16.43
N LEU A 117 -30.33 7.23 -15.33
CA LEU A 117 -31.10 8.14 -14.48
C LEU A 117 -31.68 9.30 -15.28
N THR A 118 -30.82 9.97 -16.06
CA THR A 118 -31.26 11.10 -16.89
C THR A 118 -32.35 10.70 -17.89
N ARG A 119 -32.23 9.51 -18.49
CA ARG A 119 -33.23 8.94 -19.37
C ARG A 119 -34.58 8.75 -18.67
N ILE A 120 -34.54 8.10 -17.50
CA ILE A 120 -35.75 7.82 -16.71
C ILE A 120 -36.40 9.13 -16.24
N GLU A 121 -35.63 10.07 -15.75
CA GLU A 121 -36.12 11.38 -15.30
C GLU A 121 -36.78 12.19 -16.40
N LYS A 122 -36.31 12.07 -17.63
CA LYS A 122 -36.94 12.70 -18.81
C LYS A 122 -38.24 12.01 -19.22
N LEU A 123 -38.34 10.68 -19.00
CA LEU A 123 -39.54 9.92 -19.35
C LEU A 123 -40.66 10.07 -18.31
N LEU A 124 -40.33 10.15 -17.04
CA LEU A 124 -41.29 10.18 -15.93
C LEU A 124 -42.39 11.24 -16.11
N PRO A 125 -42.10 12.52 -16.42
CA PRO A 125 -43.11 13.53 -16.55
C PRO A 125 -44.14 13.22 -17.66
N SER A 126 -43.66 12.69 -18.80
CA SER A 126 -44.55 12.37 -19.93
C SER A 126 -45.46 11.18 -19.64
N VAL A 127 -44.94 10.20 -18.91
CA VAL A 127 -45.76 9.04 -18.45
C VAL A 127 -46.77 9.48 -17.40
N GLN A 128 -46.40 10.32 -16.46
CA GLN A 128 -47.28 10.88 -15.44
C GLN A 128 -48.42 11.69 -16.07
N GLU A 129 -48.10 12.56 -17.00
CA GLU A 129 -49.11 13.36 -17.72
C GLU A 129 -50.10 12.47 -18.52
N ARG A 130 -49.57 11.44 -19.18
CA ARG A 130 -50.38 10.44 -19.90
C ARG A 130 -51.35 9.70 -18.99
N ILE A 131 -50.89 9.29 -17.82
CA ILE A 131 -51.68 8.59 -16.83
C ILE A 131 -52.77 9.51 -16.25
N GLU A 132 -52.43 10.75 -15.94
CA GLU A 132 -53.43 11.72 -15.43
C GLU A 132 -54.57 11.99 -16.45
N LYS A 133 -54.22 12.16 -17.72
CA LYS A 133 -55.22 12.28 -18.78
C LYS A 133 -56.12 11.05 -18.92
N LYS A 134 -55.54 9.83 -18.77
CA LYS A 134 -56.31 8.58 -18.83
C LYS A 134 -57.18 8.36 -17.59
N ARG A 135 -56.74 8.82 -16.42
CA ARG A 135 -57.55 8.77 -15.19
C ARG A 135 -58.88 9.50 -15.38
N ILE A 136 -58.87 10.68 -16.01
CA ILE A 136 -60.07 11.44 -16.34
C ILE A 136 -61.01 10.67 -17.27
N LEU A 137 -60.47 9.85 -18.20
CA LEU A 137 -61.26 9.01 -19.10
C LEU A 137 -61.90 7.81 -18.39
N VAL A 138 -61.21 7.21 -17.43
CA VAL A 138 -61.73 6.13 -16.59
C VAL A 138 -62.89 6.66 -15.75
N ASP A 139 -62.74 7.81 -15.12
CA ASP A 139 -63.79 8.44 -14.30
C ASP A 139 -65.03 8.76 -15.11
N LYS A 140 -64.86 9.10 -16.38
CA LYS A 140 -65.95 9.30 -17.36
C LYS A 140 -66.51 7.98 -17.95
N LYS A 141 -66.04 6.79 -17.50
CA LYS A 141 -66.37 5.47 -18.03
C LYS A 141 -66.05 5.27 -19.53
N LEU A 142 -65.13 6.04 -20.07
CA LEU A 142 -64.71 5.98 -21.49
C LEU A 142 -63.51 5.05 -21.69
N LEU A 143 -62.84 4.59 -20.61
CA LEU A 143 -61.71 3.69 -20.65
C LEU A 143 -61.89 2.58 -19.65
N ALA A 144 -61.51 1.33 -20.02
CA ALA A 144 -61.53 0.19 -19.11
C ALA A 144 -60.55 0.35 -17.96
N ARG A 145 -61.02 0.09 -16.74
CA ARG A 145 -60.19 0.23 -15.52
C ARG A 145 -58.94 -0.68 -15.53
N LEU A 146 -59.07 -1.89 -16.13
CA LEU A 146 -57.95 -2.85 -16.21
C LEU A 146 -56.76 -2.22 -17.02
N THR A 147 -57.03 -1.67 -18.17
CA THR A 147 -56.01 -1.01 -19.02
C THR A 147 -55.36 0.19 -18.31
N PHE A 148 -56.10 0.86 -17.44
CA PHE A 148 -55.52 1.94 -16.63
C PHE A 148 -54.57 1.44 -15.56
N LEU A 149 -54.95 0.34 -14.85
CA LEU A 149 -54.11 -0.28 -13.80
C LEU A 149 -52.80 -0.80 -14.37
N GLU A 150 -52.75 -1.39 -15.57
CA GLU A 150 -51.55 -1.82 -16.25
C GLU A 150 -50.56 -0.67 -16.44
N GLN A 151 -51.06 0.54 -16.68
CA GLN A 151 -50.23 1.72 -16.88
C GLN A 151 -49.80 2.42 -15.58
N GLU A 152 -50.61 2.34 -14.53
CA GLU A 152 -50.17 2.74 -13.18
C GLU A 152 -49.04 1.83 -12.69
N GLU A 153 -49.08 0.54 -13.00
CA GLU A 153 -47.99 -0.39 -12.73
C GLU A 153 -46.72 -0.02 -13.51
N GLU A 154 -46.83 0.34 -14.79
CA GLU A 154 -45.68 0.84 -15.62
C GLU A 154 -45.01 2.07 -14.98
N LEU A 155 -45.83 3.02 -14.49
CA LEU A 155 -45.30 4.22 -13.80
C LEU A 155 -44.56 3.83 -12.50
N THR A 156 -45.18 2.95 -11.70
CA THR A 156 -44.57 2.50 -10.44
C THR A 156 -43.24 1.81 -10.70
N ASN A 157 -43.18 0.92 -11.68
CA ASN A 157 -41.94 0.25 -12.08
C ASN A 157 -40.85 1.25 -12.54
N LEU A 158 -41.21 2.25 -13.28
CA LEU A 158 -40.27 3.29 -13.73
C LEU A 158 -39.75 4.13 -12.55
N GLN A 159 -40.60 4.44 -11.56
CA GLN A 159 -40.21 5.13 -10.33
C GLN A 159 -39.27 4.27 -9.48
N GLU A 160 -39.55 2.98 -9.36
CA GLU A 160 -38.68 2.04 -8.65
C GLU A 160 -37.33 1.89 -9.35
N GLN A 161 -37.30 1.77 -10.67
CA GLN A 161 -36.06 1.75 -11.46
C GLN A 161 -35.21 3.01 -11.21
N ARG A 162 -35.81 4.20 -11.24
CA ARG A 162 -35.14 5.45 -10.88
C ARG A 162 -34.53 5.38 -9.49
N ASN A 163 -35.31 4.93 -8.48
CA ASN A 163 -34.84 4.85 -7.10
C ASN A 163 -33.69 3.85 -6.93
N VAL A 164 -33.74 2.72 -7.63
CA VAL A 164 -32.68 1.71 -7.62
C VAL A 164 -31.39 2.29 -8.25
N GLN A 165 -31.50 2.97 -9.39
CA GLN A 165 -30.34 3.57 -10.04
C GLN A 165 -29.75 4.71 -9.21
N ALA A 166 -30.58 5.54 -8.59
CA ALA A 166 -30.13 6.61 -7.69
C ALA A 166 -29.36 6.10 -6.45
N LYS A 167 -29.68 4.90 -5.97
CA LYS A 167 -28.95 4.27 -4.83
C LYS A 167 -27.60 3.66 -5.23
N LYS A 168 -27.39 3.41 -6.52
CA LYS A 168 -26.12 2.88 -7.04
C LYS A 168 -25.05 3.96 -7.29
N MET A 169 -25.45 5.23 -7.31
CA MET A 169 -24.55 6.38 -7.42
C MET A 169 -23.82 6.66 -6.10
#